data_4c8a2688732d1e0d414561c351298985
#
_entry.id   4c8a2688732d1e0d414561c351298985
#
_cell.length_a   1.000
_cell.length_b   1.000
_cell.length_c   1.000
_cell.angle_alpha   90.00
_cell.angle_beta   90.00
_cell.angle_gamma   90.00
#
_symmetry.space_group_name_H-M   'P 1'
#
loop_
_entity.id
_entity.type
_entity.pdbx_description
1 polymer ?
#
loop_
_entity_poly.entity_id
_entity_poly.type
_entity_poly.pdbx_seq_one_letter_code
_entity_poly.pdbx_strand_id
1 'polypeptide(L)'
;MGLSISEIRKNTTRARHLMQRTRAQRFAVGAFNIDNQETLIAVARAAQKLQSPVLVEVSDAEVKAMGLENVRDLVDNYKAEYGIEMYLNLDHGPTVEGCKRAIDAGYEFIHIDISQANHNASDEEIIAKTREVVEYAKFTGALVESEPHYFGGSSNVHTEDINYEEIKKTFSTPEGARAFVEATGIDTFAAAIGNLHGKYPVPKVLDLDLLADIREAIHCQISLHGGSGTPLHYFEDAVKIGVSKININSDMRYAFRTTLEKTLRENPNEYAIVKLMPPVYVAVQEVVESKIKAFNSVRKAVV
;
A
#
# COMPACT_ATOMS: atom_id res chain seq x y z
N MET A 1 10.81 -21.19 9.00
CA MET A 1 9.72 -21.78 9.81
C MET A 1 8.65 -20.73 9.94
N GLY A 2 7.39 -21.04 9.60
CA GLY A 2 6.30 -20.06 9.69
C GLY A 2 6.08 -19.56 11.12
N LEU A 3 5.50 -18.37 11.26
CA LEU A 3 5.16 -17.77 12.54
C LEU A 3 4.12 -18.62 13.29
N SER A 4 4.24 -18.70 14.61
CA SER A 4 3.18 -19.25 15.45
C SER A 4 1.98 -18.30 15.50
N ILE A 5 0.78 -18.82 15.77
CA ILE A 5 -0.43 -17.99 15.94
C ILE A 5 -0.24 -16.91 17.01
N SER A 6 0.50 -17.20 18.07
CA SER A 6 0.80 -16.19 19.11
C SER A 6 1.65 -15.03 18.58
N GLU A 7 2.64 -15.32 17.74
CA GLU A 7 3.48 -14.29 17.10
C GLU A 7 2.68 -13.48 16.10
N ILE A 8 1.84 -14.13 15.27
CA ILE A 8 0.94 -13.45 14.33
C ILE A 8 0.05 -12.48 15.08
N ARG A 9 -0.64 -12.93 16.14
CA ARG A 9 -1.52 -12.07 16.96
C ARG A 9 -0.79 -10.92 17.63
N LYS A 10 0.45 -11.12 18.05
CA LYS A 10 1.28 -10.05 18.60
C LYS A 10 1.61 -9.00 17.54
N ASN A 11 1.96 -9.44 16.32
CA ASN A 11 2.28 -8.55 15.21
C ASN A 11 1.05 -7.77 14.73
N THR A 12 -0.10 -8.43 14.56
CA THR A 12 -1.36 -7.78 14.15
C THR A 12 -1.87 -6.79 15.21
N THR A 13 -1.67 -7.08 16.51
CA THR A 13 -1.97 -6.12 17.59
C THR A 13 -1.10 -4.87 17.46
N ARG A 14 0.19 -5.01 17.19
CA ARG A 14 1.10 -3.87 16.98
C ARG A 14 0.72 -3.08 15.71
N ALA A 15 0.36 -3.78 14.64
CA ALA A 15 -0.12 -3.16 13.40
C ALA A 15 -1.40 -2.34 13.64
N ARG A 16 -2.34 -2.86 14.43
CA ARG A 16 -3.56 -2.14 14.82
C ARG A 16 -3.24 -0.89 15.64
N HIS A 17 -2.29 -0.96 16.56
CA HIS A 17 -1.80 0.20 17.32
C HIS A 17 -1.13 1.25 16.40
N LEU A 18 -0.38 0.82 15.36
CA LEU A 18 0.14 1.75 14.37
C LEU A 18 -1.00 2.52 13.70
N MET A 19 -2.06 1.84 13.23
CA MET A 19 -3.19 2.50 12.56
C MET A 19 -3.96 3.45 13.49
N GLN A 20 -4.04 3.15 14.79
CA GLN A 20 -4.60 4.09 15.79
C GLN A 20 -3.72 5.34 15.95
N ARG A 21 -2.39 5.17 15.95
CA ARG A 21 -1.44 6.29 16.03
C ARG A 21 -1.47 7.19 14.81
N THR A 22 -1.66 6.66 13.60
CA THR A 22 -1.76 7.48 12.38
C THR A 22 -2.82 8.56 12.55
N ARG A 23 -3.99 8.17 13.03
CA ARG A 23 -5.12 9.08 13.27
C ARG A 23 -4.86 10.05 14.42
N ALA A 24 -4.39 9.53 15.56
CA ALA A 24 -4.15 10.34 16.77
C ALA A 24 -3.05 11.39 16.59
N GLN A 25 -2.02 11.08 15.81
CA GLN A 25 -0.84 11.93 15.61
C GLN A 25 -0.80 12.58 14.21
N ARG A 26 -1.84 12.44 13.41
CA ARG A 26 -1.99 13.03 12.07
C ARG A 26 -0.78 12.77 11.16
N PHE A 27 -0.51 11.51 10.90
CA PHE A 27 0.42 11.05 9.87
C PHE A 27 -0.18 9.88 9.10
N ALA A 28 0.28 9.63 7.89
CA ALA A 28 -0.05 8.39 7.19
C ALA A 28 1.16 7.46 7.15
N VAL A 29 0.93 6.15 7.29
CA VAL A 29 1.95 5.16 7.03
C VAL A 29 2.09 4.97 5.52
N GLY A 30 3.32 5.03 5.01
CA GLY A 30 3.60 4.70 3.61
C GLY A 30 3.59 3.19 3.41
N ALA A 31 2.86 2.76 2.39
CA ALA A 31 2.78 1.39 1.94
C ALA A 31 3.49 1.29 0.59
N PHE A 32 4.56 0.50 0.54
CA PHE A 32 5.52 0.48 -0.56
C PHE A 32 5.60 -0.90 -1.17
N ASN A 33 5.20 -1.03 -2.46
CA ASN A 33 5.31 -2.30 -3.17
C ASN A 33 6.77 -2.67 -3.43
N ILE A 34 7.10 -3.93 -3.19
CA ILE A 34 8.41 -4.49 -3.48
C ILE A 34 8.31 -5.53 -4.59
N ASP A 35 9.24 -5.48 -5.55
CA ASP A 35 9.33 -6.45 -6.65
C ASP A 35 10.47 -7.46 -6.43
N ASN A 36 11.42 -7.14 -5.55
CA ASN A 36 12.62 -7.93 -5.27
C ASN A 36 13.31 -7.48 -3.97
N GLN A 37 14.43 -8.12 -3.64
CA GLN A 37 15.21 -7.82 -2.45
C GLN A 37 15.75 -6.38 -2.45
N GLU A 38 16.17 -5.84 -3.60
CA GLU A 38 16.75 -4.50 -3.70
C GLU A 38 15.72 -3.42 -3.37
N THR A 39 14.47 -3.58 -3.79
CA THR A 39 13.38 -2.65 -3.43
C THR A 39 13.04 -2.74 -1.95
N LEU A 40 13.07 -3.94 -1.35
CA LEU A 40 12.88 -4.12 0.10
C LEU A 40 14.01 -3.45 0.91
N ILE A 41 15.27 -3.60 0.50
CA ILE A 41 16.42 -2.93 1.13
C ILE A 41 16.24 -1.40 1.09
N ALA A 42 15.79 -0.85 -0.05
CA ALA A 42 15.55 0.58 -0.22
C ALA A 42 14.49 1.10 0.78
N VAL A 43 13.37 0.38 0.92
CA VAL A 43 12.32 0.70 1.90
C VAL A 43 12.84 0.60 3.34
N ALA A 44 13.55 -0.48 3.68
CA ALA A 44 14.09 -0.68 5.01
C ALA A 44 15.09 0.42 5.42
N ARG A 45 16.01 0.81 4.53
CA ARG A 45 16.97 1.90 4.77
C ARG A 45 16.31 3.26 4.93
N ALA A 46 15.29 3.56 4.12
CA ALA A 46 14.52 4.80 4.26
C ALA A 46 13.79 4.84 5.60
N ALA A 47 13.13 3.74 5.99
CA ALA A 47 12.44 3.61 7.27
C ALA A 47 13.38 3.79 8.46
N GLN A 48 14.55 3.14 8.44
CA GLN A 48 15.58 3.28 9.48
C GLN A 48 16.10 4.72 9.56
N LYS A 49 16.52 5.30 8.43
CA LYS A 49 17.08 6.65 8.37
C LYS A 49 16.11 7.71 8.90
N LEU A 50 14.82 7.57 8.58
CA LEU A 50 13.80 8.54 8.97
C LEU A 50 13.04 8.15 10.24
N GLN A 51 13.37 7.00 10.84
CA GLN A 51 12.67 6.46 12.02
C GLN A 51 11.14 6.41 11.78
N SER A 52 10.74 5.94 10.61
CA SER A 52 9.34 5.90 10.17
C SER A 52 8.80 4.47 10.20
N PRO A 53 7.56 4.25 10.67
CA PRO A 53 6.88 2.99 10.39
C PRO A 53 6.58 2.90 8.89
N VAL A 54 6.61 1.69 8.33
CA VAL A 54 6.29 1.44 6.93
C VAL A 54 5.51 0.13 6.76
N LEU A 55 4.67 0.07 5.73
CA LEU A 55 4.14 -1.18 5.21
C LEU A 55 4.94 -1.57 3.95
N VAL A 56 5.30 -2.83 3.87
CA VAL A 56 5.80 -3.47 2.65
C VAL A 56 4.63 -4.17 1.98
N GLU A 57 4.44 -3.95 0.70
CA GLU A 57 3.32 -4.50 -0.04
C GLU A 57 3.78 -5.43 -1.15
N VAL A 58 3.00 -6.48 -1.39
CA VAL A 58 3.11 -7.36 -2.55
C VAL A 58 1.73 -7.64 -3.11
N SER A 59 1.57 -7.51 -4.42
CA SER A 59 0.36 -7.94 -5.14
C SER A 59 0.45 -9.41 -5.52
N ASP A 60 -0.62 -9.95 -6.11
CA ASP A 60 -0.65 -11.33 -6.59
C ASP A 60 0.49 -11.67 -7.57
N ALA A 61 0.96 -10.69 -8.36
CA ALA A 61 2.07 -10.88 -9.29
C ALA A 61 3.41 -11.08 -8.55
N GLU A 62 3.71 -10.25 -7.56
CA GLU A 62 4.92 -10.39 -6.75
C GLU A 62 4.86 -11.65 -5.87
N VAL A 63 3.67 -11.98 -5.32
CA VAL A 63 3.46 -13.25 -4.58
C VAL A 63 3.76 -14.46 -5.46
N LYS A 64 3.32 -14.46 -6.72
CA LYS A 64 3.64 -15.54 -7.67
C LYS A 64 5.13 -15.62 -8.01
N ALA A 65 5.80 -14.49 -8.10
CA ALA A 65 7.22 -14.42 -8.45
C ALA A 65 8.15 -14.81 -7.29
N MET A 66 7.84 -14.33 -6.08
CA MET A 66 8.73 -14.45 -4.91
C MET A 66 8.31 -15.58 -3.95
N GLY A 67 7.04 -15.94 -3.91
CA GLY A 67 6.47 -16.85 -2.91
C GLY A 67 6.02 -16.11 -1.65
N LEU A 68 4.83 -16.43 -1.19
CA LEU A 68 4.14 -15.73 -0.11
C LEU A 68 4.92 -15.82 1.22
N GLU A 69 5.36 -17.02 1.58
CA GLU A 69 6.15 -17.28 2.79
C GLU A 69 7.58 -16.72 2.68
N ASN A 70 8.18 -16.76 1.48
CA ASN A 70 9.50 -16.18 1.25
C ASN A 70 9.51 -14.67 1.49
N VAL A 71 8.45 -13.97 1.04
CA VAL A 71 8.30 -12.54 1.31
C VAL A 71 8.17 -12.28 2.80
N ARG A 72 7.38 -13.10 3.52
CA ARG A 72 7.25 -12.99 4.97
C ARG A 72 8.61 -13.16 5.68
N ASP A 73 9.36 -14.18 5.35
CA ASP A 73 10.67 -14.45 5.94
C ASP A 73 11.68 -13.32 5.63
N LEU A 74 11.70 -12.80 4.38
CA LEU A 74 12.55 -11.68 4.00
C LEU A 74 12.21 -10.41 4.79
N VAL A 75 10.94 -10.07 4.91
CA VAL A 75 10.48 -8.89 5.66
C VAL A 75 10.85 -9.00 7.14
N ASP A 76 10.66 -10.16 7.76
CA ASP A 76 11.03 -10.38 9.16
C ASP A 76 12.53 -10.29 9.40
N ASN A 77 13.35 -10.82 8.48
CA ASN A 77 14.80 -10.74 8.56
C ASN A 77 15.26 -9.27 8.47
N TYR A 78 14.81 -8.51 7.49
CA TYR A 78 15.19 -7.10 7.35
C TYR A 78 14.63 -6.22 8.45
N LYS A 79 13.41 -6.49 8.93
CA LYS A 79 12.84 -5.82 10.11
C LYS A 79 13.73 -5.98 11.34
N ALA A 80 14.24 -7.19 11.57
CA ALA A 80 15.15 -7.49 12.69
C ALA A 80 16.53 -6.86 12.48
N GLU A 81 17.10 -6.97 11.27
CA GLU A 81 18.43 -6.44 10.94
C GLU A 81 18.51 -4.92 11.10
N TYR A 82 17.50 -4.21 10.57
CA TYR A 82 17.47 -2.75 10.60
C TYR A 82 16.84 -2.17 11.88
N GLY A 83 16.21 -2.97 12.72
CA GLY A 83 15.54 -2.54 13.95
C GLY A 83 14.40 -1.53 13.66
N ILE A 84 13.52 -1.84 12.71
CA ILE A 84 12.49 -0.94 12.21
C ILE A 84 11.08 -1.44 12.47
N GLU A 85 10.12 -0.50 12.56
CA GLU A 85 8.70 -0.81 12.62
C GLU A 85 8.16 -1.03 11.20
N MET A 86 8.11 -2.31 10.77
CA MET A 86 7.72 -2.74 9.44
C MET A 86 6.66 -3.84 9.52
N TYR A 87 5.65 -3.76 8.68
CA TYR A 87 4.58 -4.74 8.56
C TYR A 87 4.35 -5.10 7.09
N LEU A 88 3.73 -6.25 6.85
CA LEU A 88 3.50 -6.78 5.52
C LEU A 88 2.03 -6.70 5.14
N ASN A 89 1.75 -6.27 3.92
CA ASN A 89 0.43 -6.14 3.33
C ASN A 89 0.32 -6.95 2.04
N LEU A 90 -0.76 -7.73 1.90
CA LEU A 90 -1.21 -8.20 0.60
C LEU A 90 -1.97 -7.07 -0.09
N ASP A 91 -1.48 -6.62 -1.23
CA ASP A 91 -2.03 -5.51 -2.01
C ASP A 91 -2.89 -6.05 -3.16
N HIS A 92 -4.14 -5.58 -3.27
CA HIS A 92 -5.12 -6.02 -4.27
C HIS A 92 -5.23 -7.54 -4.42
N GLY A 93 -5.49 -8.24 -3.31
CA GLY A 93 -5.73 -9.69 -3.31
C GLY A 93 -7.01 -10.05 -4.08
N PRO A 94 -6.92 -10.70 -5.25
CA PRO A 94 -8.06 -10.87 -6.16
C PRO A 94 -9.02 -11.99 -5.75
N THR A 95 -8.66 -12.80 -4.75
CA THR A 95 -9.45 -13.96 -4.31
C THR A 95 -9.47 -14.13 -2.79
N VAL A 96 -10.57 -14.65 -2.28
CA VAL A 96 -10.73 -14.98 -0.86
C VAL A 96 -9.66 -15.97 -0.40
N GLU A 97 -9.36 -17.00 -1.20
CA GLU A 97 -8.36 -18.02 -0.88
C GLU A 97 -6.95 -17.43 -0.83
N GLY A 98 -6.61 -16.50 -1.72
CA GLY A 98 -5.34 -15.78 -1.71
C GLY A 98 -5.18 -14.96 -0.43
N CYS A 99 -6.24 -14.23 -0.04
CA CYS A 99 -6.28 -13.46 1.19
C CYS A 99 -6.14 -14.35 2.44
N LYS A 100 -6.85 -15.47 2.51
CA LYS A 100 -6.74 -16.43 3.62
C LYS A 100 -5.32 -16.99 3.75
N ARG A 101 -4.69 -17.39 2.63
CA ARG A 101 -3.29 -17.86 2.65
C ARG A 101 -2.33 -16.78 3.17
N ALA A 102 -2.53 -15.52 2.79
CA ALA A 102 -1.71 -14.41 3.31
C ALA A 102 -1.92 -14.22 4.82
N ILE A 103 -3.16 -14.32 5.32
CA ILE A 103 -3.47 -14.30 6.75
C ILE A 103 -2.76 -15.44 7.49
N ASP A 104 -2.80 -16.64 6.94
CA ASP A 104 -2.16 -17.83 7.53
C ASP A 104 -0.63 -17.72 7.53
N ALA A 105 -0.05 -17.06 6.52
CA ALA A 105 1.38 -16.76 6.47
C ALA A 105 1.79 -15.60 7.40
N GLY A 106 0.84 -14.97 8.09
CA GLY A 106 1.09 -13.93 9.09
C GLY A 106 1.23 -12.52 8.52
N TYR A 107 0.63 -12.24 7.36
CA TYR A 107 0.52 -10.87 6.86
C TYR A 107 -0.39 -10.06 7.80
N GLU A 108 0.08 -8.91 8.22
CA GLU A 108 -0.65 -8.06 9.17
C GLU A 108 -1.78 -7.28 8.51
N PHE A 109 -1.66 -6.97 7.21
CA PHE A 109 -2.64 -6.24 6.43
C PHE A 109 -3.03 -7.02 5.18
N ILE A 110 -4.31 -7.00 4.87
CA ILE A 110 -4.90 -7.73 3.74
C ILE A 110 -5.85 -6.78 2.99
N HIS A 111 -5.48 -6.38 1.79
CA HIS A 111 -6.40 -5.69 0.89
C HIS A 111 -7.06 -6.72 -0.03
N ILE A 112 -8.35 -6.99 0.21
CA ILE A 112 -9.16 -7.80 -0.71
C ILE A 112 -9.78 -6.89 -1.76
N ASP A 113 -9.52 -7.21 -3.03
CA ASP A 113 -10.03 -6.48 -4.19
C ASP A 113 -10.60 -7.46 -5.24
N ILE A 114 -11.87 -7.78 -5.08
CA ILE A 114 -12.60 -8.67 -6.01
C ILE A 114 -12.76 -8.01 -7.37
N SER A 115 -12.82 -6.69 -7.43
CA SER A 115 -12.95 -5.93 -8.68
C SER A 115 -11.74 -6.08 -9.59
N GLN A 116 -10.56 -6.36 -9.04
CA GLN A 116 -9.34 -6.64 -9.79
C GLN A 116 -9.43 -7.91 -10.63
N ALA A 117 -10.10 -8.95 -10.12
CA ALA A 117 -10.32 -10.20 -10.86
C ALA A 117 -11.54 -10.13 -11.77
N ASN A 118 -12.56 -9.37 -11.39
CA ASN A 118 -13.82 -9.22 -12.12
C ASN A 118 -14.33 -7.77 -12.02
N HIS A 119 -14.00 -6.95 -13.00
CA HIS A 119 -14.43 -5.53 -13.04
C HIS A 119 -15.96 -5.36 -13.11
N ASN A 120 -16.72 -6.43 -13.39
CA ASN A 120 -18.18 -6.44 -13.43
C ASN A 120 -18.80 -7.14 -12.20
N ALA A 121 -18.02 -7.40 -11.14
CA ALA A 121 -18.56 -7.96 -9.92
C ALA A 121 -19.64 -7.06 -9.33
N SER A 122 -20.74 -7.64 -8.87
CA SER A 122 -21.81 -6.85 -8.22
C SER A 122 -21.38 -6.42 -6.82
N ASP A 123 -22.01 -5.35 -6.32
CA ASP A 123 -21.76 -4.86 -4.96
C ASP A 123 -22.03 -5.96 -3.92
N GLU A 124 -23.09 -6.78 -4.12
CA GLU A 124 -23.41 -7.89 -3.25
C GLU A 124 -22.32 -8.97 -3.23
N GLU A 125 -21.71 -9.27 -4.41
CA GLU A 125 -20.61 -10.23 -4.51
C GLU A 125 -19.36 -9.68 -3.80
N ILE A 126 -19.01 -8.41 -4.02
CA ILE A 126 -17.85 -7.77 -3.38
C ILE A 126 -18.05 -7.75 -1.86
N ILE A 127 -19.21 -7.31 -1.38
CA ILE A 127 -19.54 -7.29 0.06
C ILE A 127 -19.45 -8.69 0.67
N ALA A 128 -20.04 -9.69 0.03
CA ALA A 128 -20.09 -11.06 0.55
C ALA A 128 -18.66 -11.64 0.70
N LYS A 129 -17.83 -11.50 -0.32
CA LYS A 129 -16.44 -12.00 -0.32
C LYS A 129 -15.56 -11.22 0.65
N THR A 130 -15.73 -9.89 0.73
CA THR A 130 -15.02 -9.05 1.70
C THR A 130 -15.35 -9.47 3.14
N ARG A 131 -16.64 -9.69 3.45
CA ARG A 131 -17.06 -10.19 4.77
C ARG A 131 -16.43 -11.54 5.10
N GLU A 132 -16.33 -12.44 4.14
CA GLU A 132 -15.72 -13.76 4.37
C GLU A 132 -14.25 -13.61 4.80
N VAL A 133 -13.49 -12.69 4.18
CA VAL A 133 -12.11 -12.41 4.58
C VAL A 133 -12.05 -11.72 5.95
N VAL A 134 -12.93 -10.75 6.21
CA VAL A 134 -13.03 -10.08 7.53
C VAL A 134 -13.29 -11.07 8.65
N GLU A 135 -14.24 -12.01 8.46
CA GLU A 135 -14.53 -13.04 9.46
C GLU A 135 -13.34 -13.97 9.68
N TYR A 136 -12.65 -14.37 8.60
CA TYR A 136 -11.46 -15.22 8.70
C TYR A 136 -10.31 -14.50 9.42
N ALA A 137 -10.09 -13.22 9.14
CA ALA A 137 -9.05 -12.40 9.74
C ALA A 137 -9.18 -12.26 11.27
N LYS A 138 -10.39 -12.41 11.83
CA LYS A 138 -10.61 -12.36 13.29
C LYS A 138 -9.78 -13.38 14.06
N PHE A 139 -9.46 -14.51 13.45
CA PHE A 139 -8.67 -15.55 14.09
C PHE A 139 -7.22 -15.10 14.39
N THR A 140 -6.62 -14.33 13.51
CA THR A 140 -5.26 -13.80 13.66
C THR A 140 -5.22 -12.37 14.14
N GLY A 141 -6.30 -11.60 13.91
CA GLY A 141 -6.37 -10.16 14.14
C GLY A 141 -5.81 -9.32 13.01
N ALA A 142 -5.57 -9.92 11.81
CA ALA A 142 -5.15 -9.18 10.62
C ALA A 142 -6.16 -8.07 10.28
N LEU A 143 -5.64 -6.94 9.78
CA LEU A 143 -6.45 -5.80 9.38
C LEU A 143 -6.86 -5.96 7.92
N VAL A 144 -8.15 -5.80 7.65
CA VAL A 144 -8.71 -5.96 6.31
C VAL A 144 -9.03 -4.60 5.71
N GLU A 145 -8.55 -4.40 4.49
CA GLU A 145 -8.84 -3.26 3.62
C GLU A 145 -9.65 -3.73 2.41
N SER A 146 -10.57 -2.90 1.94
CA SER A 146 -11.29 -3.15 0.68
C SER A 146 -11.84 -1.87 0.08
N GLU A 147 -12.32 -2.00 -1.17
CA GLU A 147 -12.95 -0.97 -1.98
C GLU A 147 -14.23 -1.50 -2.63
N PRO A 148 -15.26 -0.64 -2.86
CA PRO A 148 -16.54 -1.10 -3.38
C PRO A 148 -16.53 -1.42 -4.88
N HIS A 149 -15.54 -0.89 -5.64
CA HIS A 149 -15.44 -1.07 -7.09
C HIS A 149 -14.05 -0.71 -7.60
N TYR A 150 -13.73 -1.11 -8.81
CA TYR A 150 -12.45 -0.83 -9.46
C TYR A 150 -12.27 0.66 -9.78
N PHE A 151 -11.16 1.25 -9.32
CA PHE A 151 -10.86 2.69 -9.51
C PHE A 151 -10.23 3.02 -10.85
N GLY A 152 -9.88 2.02 -11.66
CA GLY A 152 -9.23 2.22 -12.95
C GLY A 152 -7.72 2.44 -12.88
N GLY A 153 -7.12 2.38 -14.07
CA GLY A 153 -5.68 2.54 -14.25
C GLY A 153 -4.89 1.27 -13.93
N SER A 154 -3.66 1.23 -14.45
CA SER A 154 -2.67 0.21 -14.12
C SER A 154 -1.41 0.89 -13.60
N SER A 155 -0.58 0.19 -12.80
CA SER A 155 0.66 0.74 -12.24
C SER A 155 1.78 0.97 -13.28
N ASN A 156 1.42 1.35 -14.50
CA ASN A 156 2.29 1.63 -15.62
C ASN A 156 2.53 3.15 -15.83
N VAL A 157 3.35 3.49 -16.82
CA VAL A 157 3.45 4.85 -17.36
C VAL A 157 2.40 4.97 -18.47
N HIS A 158 1.47 5.90 -18.30
CA HIS A 158 0.43 6.24 -19.27
C HIS A 158 0.90 7.36 -20.17
N THR A 159 0.45 7.36 -21.43
CA THR A 159 0.77 8.37 -22.44
C THR A 159 -0.41 9.28 -22.76
N GLU A 160 -1.61 8.87 -22.35
CA GLU A 160 -2.87 9.60 -22.48
C GLU A 160 -3.10 10.55 -21.31
N ASP A 161 -3.82 11.65 -21.58
CA ASP A 161 -4.27 12.57 -20.55
C ASP A 161 -5.41 11.97 -19.71
N ILE A 162 -5.54 12.47 -18.48
CA ILE A 162 -6.60 12.06 -17.56
C ILE A 162 -7.91 12.70 -17.98
N ASN A 163 -8.93 11.87 -18.27
CA ASN A 163 -10.30 12.36 -18.48
C ASN A 163 -11.05 12.40 -17.13
N TYR A 164 -10.98 13.53 -16.43
CA TYR A 164 -11.60 13.70 -15.13
C TYR A 164 -13.12 13.57 -15.12
N GLU A 165 -13.83 13.87 -16.20
CA GLU A 165 -15.29 13.71 -16.27
C GLU A 165 -15.70 12.23 -16.24
N GLU A 166 -14.90 11.34 -16.84
CA GLU A 166 -15.13 9.90 -16.75
C GLU A 166 -14.71 9.34 -15.37
N ILE A 167 -13.60 9.82 -14.82
CA ILE A 167 -13.08 9.35 -13.54
C ILE A 167 -14.01 9.74 -12.39
N LYS A 168 -14.61 10.93 -12.41
CA LYS A 168 -15.59 11.36 -11.39
C LYS A 168 -16.76 10.38 -11.23
N LYS A 169 -17.11 9.62 -12.28
CA LYS A 169 -18.15 8.59 -12.19
C LYS A 169 -17.76 7.41 -11.30
N THR A 170 -16.47 7.24 -11.03
CA THR A 170 -15.92 6.18 -10.16
C THR A 170 -15.53 6.70 -8.79
N PHE A 171 -15.84 7.96 -8.46
CA PHE A 171 -15.55 8.49 -7.13
C PHE A 171 -16.42 7.81 -6.07
N SER A 172 -15.83 7.59 -4.90
CA SER A 172 -16.58 7.14 -3.73
C SER A 172 -17.59 8.24 -3.31
N THR A 173 -18.77 7.82 -2.84
CA THR A 173 -19.70 8.74 -2.19
C THR A 173 -19.68 8.53 -0.67
N PRO A 174 -19.95 9.55 0.16
CA PRO A 174 -20.00 9.39 1.61
C PRO A 174 -21.03 8.34 2.05
N GLU A 175 -22.20 8.29 1.42
CA GLU A 175 -23.27 7.33 1.68
C GLU A 175 -22.86 5.91 1.28
N GLY A 176 -22.25 5.75 0.09
CA GLY A 176 -21.75 4.47 -0.41
C GLY A 176 -20.61 3.93 0.48
N ALA A 177 -19.68 4.81 0.88
CA ALA A 177 -18.59 4.44 1.78
C ALA A 177 -19.13 3.96 3.14
N ARG A 178 -20.11 4.67 3.71
CA ARG A 178 -20.75 4.26 4.97
C ARG A 178 -21.43 2.91 4.84
N ALA A 179 -22.27 2.74 3.82
CA ALA A 179 -23.01 1.50 3.58
C ALA A 179 -22.05 0.30 3.40
N PHE A 180 -20.97 0.48 2.64
CA PHE A 180 -19.96 -0.54 2.40
C PHE A 180 -19.22 -0.94 3.69
N VAL A 181 -18.75 0.05 4.46
CA VAL A 181 -18.06 -0.18 5.74
C VAL A 181 -18.95 -0.89 6.74
N GLU A 182 -20.22 -0.48 6.88
CA GLU A 182 -21.20 -1.13 7.78
C GLU A 182 -21.52 -2.56 7.33
N ALA A 183 -21.65 -2.80 6.02
CA ALA A 183 -21.95 -4.10 5.47
C ALA A 183 -20.79 -5.09 5.59
N THR A 184 -19.54 -4.63 5.48
CA THR A 184 -18.35 -5.49 5.43
C THR A 184 -17.63 -5.62 6.75
N GLY A 185 -17.59 -4.55 7.55
CA GLY A 185 -16.85 -4.49 8.81
C GLY A 185 -15.33 -4.39 8.63
N ILE A 186 -14.86 -3.83 7.51
CA ILE A 186 -13.44 -3.63 7.21
C ILE A 186 -12.75 -2.65 8.19
N ASP A 187 -11.45 -2.80 8.36
CA ASP A 187 -10.61 -1.90 9.18
C ASP A 187 -10.18 -0.65 8.42
N THR A 188 -10.03 -0.73 7.08
CA THR A 188 -9.59 0.36 6.21
C THR A 188 -10.41 0.40 4.93
N PHE A 189 -10.89 1.59 4.57
CA PHE A 189 -11.61 1.86 3.33
C PHE A 189 -10.68 2.53 2.32
N ALA A 190 -10.53 1.95 1.13
CA ALA A 190 -9.78 2.57 0.05
C ALA A 190 -10.69 3.56 -0.70
N ALA A 191 -10.39 4.86 -0.56
CA ALA A 191 -11.22 5.92 -1.10
C ALA A 191 -10.82 6.29 -2.54
N ALA A 192 -11.82 6.38 -3.43
CA ALA A 192 -11.67 6.92 -4.79
C ALA A 192 -12.10 8.40 -4.80
N ILE A 193 -11.11 9.29 -4.96
CA ILE A 193 -11.28 10.75 -4.93
C ILE A 193 -10.50 11.45 -6.05
N GLY A 194 -10.21 10.74 -7.15
CA GLY A 194 -9.35 11.20 -8.25
C GLY A 194 -7.94 10.61 -8.25
N ASN A 195 -7.63 9.76 -7.30
CA ASN A 195 -6.41 8.96 -7.25
C ASN A 195 -6.50 7.81 -8.27
N LEU A 196 -5.48 7.70 -9.12
CA LEU A 196 -5.38 6.69 -10.18
C LEU A 196 -4.09 5.91 -10.04
N HIS A 197 -4.07 4.65 -10.46
CA HIS A 197 -2.84 3.88 -10.56
C HIS A 197 -1.97 4.37 -11.74
N GLY A 198 -0.64 4.30 -11.58
CA GLY A 198 0.33 4.66 -12.63
C GLY A 198 0.78 6.13 -12.64
N LYS A 199 1.63 6.44 -13.61
CA LYS A 199 2.15 7.80 -13.88
C LYS A 199 1.50 8.34 -15.15
N TYR A 200 0.97 9.55 -15.09
CA TYR A 200 0.32 10.23 -16.20
C TYR A 200 1.14 11.45 -16.65
N PRO A 201 0.98 11.92 -17.92
CA PRO A 201 1.63 13.13 -18.42
C PRO A 201 1.26 14.39 -17.62
N VAL A 202 0.04 14.41 -17.08
CA VAL A 202 -0.48 15.53 -16.27
C VAL A 202 -0.55 15.14 -14.80
N PRO A 203 -0.37 16.08 -13.87
CA PRO A 203 -0.52 15.82 -12.45
C PRO A 203 -1.93 15.37 -12.10
N LYS A 204 -2.04 14.43 -11.17
CA LYS A 204 -3.34 14.00 -10.61
C LYS A 204 -3.93 15.11 -9.73
N VAL A 205 -5.24 15.20 -9.72
CA VAL A 205 -6.00 16.14 -8.88
C VAL A 205 -6.89 15.32 -7.95
N LEU A 206 -6.73 15.50 -6.65
CA LEU A 206 -7.56 14.85 -5.63
C LEU A 206 -8.66 15.78 -5.16
N ASP A 207 -9.87 15.24 -5.00
CA ASP A 207 -11.01 15.95 -4.43
C ASP A 207 -10.94 15.84 -2.89
N LEU A 208 -10.32 16.85 -2.27
CA LEU A 208 -10.10 16.87 -0.82
C LEU A 208 -11.38 17.21 -0.03
N ASP A 209 -12.32 17.93 -0.62
CA ASP A 209 -13.61 18.21 0.00
C ASP A 209 -14.44 16.91 0.09
N LEU A 210 -14.48 16.14 -1.00
CA LEU A 210 -15.08 14.80 -0.99
C LEU A 210 -14.40 13.87 0.02
N LEU A 211 -13.07 13.92 0.15
CA LEU A 211 -12.35 13.14 1.16
C LEU A 211 -12.79 13.50 2.58
N ALA A 212 -12.99 14.77 2.86
CA ALA A 212 -13.48 15.25 4.16
C ALA A 212 -14.90 14.73 4.45
N ASP A 213 -15.80 14.78 3.48
CA ASP A 213 -17.16 14.27 3.58
C ASP A 213 -17.16 12.74 3.84
N ILE A 214 -16.32 11.99 3.10
CA ILE A 214 -16.14 10.54 3.34
C ILE A 214 -15.61 10.31 4.75
N ARG A 215 -14.61 11.10 5.21
CA ARG A 215 -14.05 10.96 6.56
C ARG A 215 -15.09 11.15 7.65
N GLU A 216 -16.02 12.09 7.48
CA GLU A 216 -17.13 12.30 8.42
C GLU A 216 -18.14 11.16 8.39
N ALA A 217 -18.33 10.54 7.23
CA ALA A 217 -19.31 9.47 7.03
C ALA A 217 -18.90 8.13 7.63
N ILE A 218 -17.58 7.81 7.72
CA ILE A 218 -17.08 6.50 8.14
C ILE A 218 -16.18 6.57 9.37
N HIS A 219 -16.13 5.47 10.15
CA HIS A 219 -15.31 5.40 11.36
C HIS A 219 -13.99 4.65 11.19
N CYS A 220 -13.89 3.76 10.19
CA CYS A 220 -12.68 3.00 9.91
C CYS A 220 -11.54 3.88 9.38
N GLN A 221 -10.36 3.31 9.16
CA GLN A 221 -9.23 4.01 8.56
C GLN A 221 -9.52 4.30 7.08
N ILE A 222 -8.81 5.28 6.50
CA ILE A 222 -8.86 5.58 5.06
C ILE A 222 -7.49 5.36 4.47
N SER A 223 -7.44 4.67 3.33
CA SER A 223 -6.25 4.56 2.49
C SER A 223 -6.44 5.31 1.17
N LEU A 224 -5.33 5.77 0.62
CA LEU A 224 -5.24 6.28 -0.75
C LEU A 224 -4.33 5.38 -1.57
N HIS A 225 -4.90 4.76 -2.60
CA HIS A 225 -4.17 4.05 -3.64
C HIS A 225 -3.69 5.00 -4.73
N GLY A 226 -2.84 4.54 -5.63
CA GLY A 226 -2.39 5.35 -6.77
C GLY A 226 -1.63 6.62 -6.41
N GLY A 227 -0.93 6.65 -5.27
CA GLY A 227 -0.18 7.83 -4.80
C GLY A 227 1.02 8.21 -5.67
N SER A 228 1.52 7.32 -6.53
CA SER A 228 2.59 7.64 -7.47
C SER A 228 2.17 8.72 -8.46
N GLY A 229 3.03 9.72 -8.71
CA GLY A 229 2.74 10.83 -9.61
C GLY A 229 1.78 11.89 -9.05
N THR A 230 1.28 11.73 -7.83
CA THR A 230 0.48 12.74 -7.14
C THR A 230 1.38 13.83 -6.55
N PRO A 231 1.07 15.14 -6.73
CA PRO A 231 1.82 16.21 -6.12
C PRO A 231 1.86 16.11 -4.58
N LEU A 232 3.02 16.39 -3.97
CA LEU A 232 3.26 16.11 -2.55
C LEU A 232 2.31 16.87 -1.59
N HIS A 233 1.90 18.09 -1.95
CA HIS A 233 0.98 18.88 -1.12
C HIS A 233 -0.38 18.20 -0.89
N TYR A 234 -0.88 17.41 -1.87
CA TYR A 234 -2.11 16.66 -1.68
C TYR A 234 -1.99 15.62 -0.55
N PHE A 235 -0.83 15.02 -0.36
CA PHE A 235 -0.63 14.07 0.72
C PHE A 235 -0.67 14.75 2.09
N GLU A 236 0.00 15.91 2.20
CA GLU A 236 -0.01 16.69 3.44
C GLU A 236 -1.43 17.07 3.86
N ASP A 237 -2.26 17.50 2.90
CA ASP A 237 -3.65 17.88 3.15
C ASP A 237 -4.54 16.66 3.40
N ALA A 238 -4.41 15.58 2.64
CA ALA A 238 -5.13 14.33 2.88
C ALA A 238 -4.84 13.73 4.26
N VAL A 239 -3.59 13.81 4.72
CA VAL A 239 -3.19 13.38 6.06
C VAL A 239 -3.87 14.23 7.14
N LYS A 240 -3.96 15.55 6.97
CA LYS A 240 -4.68 16.44 7.90
C LYS A 240 -6.17 16.09 7.99
N ILE A 241 -6.78 15.68 6.88
CA ILE A 241 -8.19 15.23 6.81
C ILE A 241 -8.36 13.89 7.52
N GLY A 242 -7.36 13.00 7.48
CA GLY A 242 -7.42 11.74 8.22
C GLY A 242 -7.12 10.48 7.41
N VAL A 243 -6.43 10.61 6.29
CA VAL A 243 -5.83 9.46 5.60
C VAL A 243 -4.77 8.83 6.48
N SER A 244 -4.79 7.51 6.58
CA SER A 244 -3.96 6.72 7.49
C SER A 244 -2.91 5.88 6.77
N LYS A 245 -3.13 5.53 5.50
CA LYS A 245 -2.26 4.71 4.65
C LYS A 245 -2.21 5.29 3.23
N ILE A 246 -1.04 5.29 2.60
CA ILE A 246 -0.87 5.75 1.21
C ILE A 246 0.04 4.78 0.46
N ASN A 247 -0.47 4.21 -0.63
CA ASN A 247 0.23 3.22 -1.46
C ASN A 247 1.10 3.89 -2.52
N ILE A 248 2.35 3.45 -2.62
CA ILE A 248 3.35 3.92 -3.60
C ILE A 248 3.97 2.71 -4.30
N ASN A 249 3.80 2.62 -5.60
CA ASN A 249 4.36 1.59 -6.46
C ASN A 249 5.12 2.18 -7.66
N SER A 250 4.42 2.79 -8.61
CA SER A 250 4.96 3.20 -9.92
C SER A 250 6.13 4.17 -9.83
N ASP A 251 6.19 5.06 -8.82
CA ASP A 251 7.34 5.95 -8.64
C ASP A 251 8.61 5.17 -8.30
N MET A 252 8.50 4.10 -7.49
CA MET A 252 9.63 3.25 -7.13
C MET A 252 10.10 2.41 -8.32
N ARG A 253 9.18 1.79 -9.05
CA ARG A 253 9.47 1.02 -10.28
C ARG A 253 10.11 1.90 -11.35
N TYR A 254 9.64 3.12 -11.51
CA TYR A 254 10.21 4.08 -12.45
C TYR A 254 11.63 4.45 -12.05
N ALA A 255 11.89 4.80 -10.80
CA ALA A 255 13.23 5.11 -10.30
C ALA A 255 14.17 3.90 -10.45
N PHE A 256 13.71 2.70 -10.13
CA PHE A 256 14.46 1.46 -10.32
C PHE A 256 14.87 1.28 -11.78
N ARG A 257 13.88 1.28 -12.69
CA ARG A 257 14.06 1.02 -14.11
C ARG A 257 15.01 2.02 -14.77
N THR A 258 14.78 3.31 -14.54
CA THR A 258 15.57 4.38 -15.18
C THR A 258 16.99 4.43 -14.64
N THR A 259 17.20 4.19 -13.34
CA THR A 259 18.54 4.17 -12.76
C THR A 259 19.32 2.92 -13.19
N LEU A 260 18.66 1.76 -13.26
CA LEU A 260 19.31 0.54 -13.77
C LEU A 260 19.77 0.73 -15.23
N GLU A 261 18.91 1.28 -16.08
CA GLU A 261 19.26 1.56 -17.47
C GLU A 261 20.46 2.51 -17.58
N LYS A 262 20.49 3.58 -16.77
CA LYS A 262 21.62 4.51 -16.70
C LYS A 262 22.89 3.78 -16.23
N THR A 263 22.80 3.01 -15.15
CA THR A 263 23.94 2.29 -14.55
C THR A 263 24.55 1.29 -15.53
N LEU A 264 23.73 0.55 -16.27
CA LEU A 264 24.20 -0.40 -17.30
C LEU A 264 24.92 0.34 -18.44
N ARG A 265 24.40 1.48 -18.88
CA ARG A 265 24.99 2.29 -19.94
C ARG A 265 26.34 2.88 -19.53
N GLU A 266 26.47 3.32 -18.28
CA GLU A 266 27.72 3.90 -17.75
C GLU A 266 28.78 2.84 -17.42
N ASN A 267 28.37 1.55 -17.21
CA ASN A 267 29.25 0.45 -16.84
C ASN A 267 29.11 -0.75 -17.80
N PRO A 268 29.41 -0.57 -19.12
CA PRO A 268 29.09 -1.57 -20.13
C PRO A 268 29.82 -2.90 -19.98
N ASN A 269 30.93 -2.94 -19.23
CA ASN A 269 31.75 -4.14 -19.00
C ASN A 269 31.52 -4.76 -17.61
N GLU A 270 30.70 -4.15 -16.74
CA GLU A 270 30.38 -4.72 -15.42
C GLU A 270 29.18 -5.68 -15.55
N TYR A 271 29.34 -6.89 -15.07
CA TYR A 271 28.27 -7.91 -15.05
C TYR A 271 27.96 -8.44 -13.66
N ALA A 272 28.70 -8.02 -12.62
CA ALA A 272 28.42 -8.39 -11.25
C ALA A 272 27.21 -7.61 -10.72
N ILE A 273 26.09 -8.29 -10.53
CA ILE A 273 24.82 -7.66 -10.11
C ILE A 273 25.00 -6.85 -8.81
N VAL A 274 25.75 -7.38 -7.84
CA VAL A 274 26.02 -6.70 -6.56
C VAL A 274 26.75 -5.35 -6.72
N LYS A 275 27.42 -5.10 -7.84
CA LYS A 275 28.05 -3.80 -8.14
C LYS A 275 27.14 -2.86 -8.94
N LEU A 276 26.19 -3.41 -9.69
CA LEU A 276 25.25 -2.64 -10.50
C LEU A 276 24.06 -2.13 -9.69
N MET A 277 23.61 -2.86 -8.65
CA MET A 277 22.43 -2.53 -7.89
C MET A 277 22.56 -1.38 -6.87
N PRO A 278 23.71 -1.05 -6.27
CA PRO A 278 23.80 0.03 -5.29
C PRO A 278 23.21 1.37 -5.73
N PRO A 279 23.48 1.92 -6.92
CA PRO A 279 22.83 3.16 -7.37
C PRO A 279 21.31 3.02 -7.50
N VAL A 280 20.84 1.83 -7.88
CA VAL A 280 19.42 1.55 -8.14
C VAL A 280 18.60 1.59 -6.83
N TYR A 281 19.04 0.85 -5.80
CA TYR A 281 18.29 0.89 -4.55
C TYR A 281 18.45 2.22 -3.80
N VAL A 282 19.53 2.98 -4.02
CA VAL A 282 19.64 4.35 -3.49
C VAL A 282 18.59 5.27 -4.12
N ALA A 283 18.40 5.20 -5.43
CA ALA A 283 17.38 6.00 -6.12
C ALA A 283 15.96 5.64 -5.66
N VAL A 284 15.66 4.37 -5.44
CA VAL A 284 14.38 3.93 -4.87
C VAL A 284 14.23 4.42 -3.42
N GLN A 285 15.28 4.33 -2.60
CA GLN A 285 15.29 4.85 -1.23
C GLN A 285 14.96 6.35 -1.18
N GLU A 286 15.50 7.16 -2.10
CA GLU A 286 15.21 8.60 -2.18
C GLU A 286 13.72 8.87 -2.46
N VAL A 287 13.09 8.07 -3.32
CA VAL A 287 11.64 8.14 -3.56
C VAL A 287 10.89 7.86 -2.26
N VAL A 288 11.21 6.77 -1.57
CA VAL A 288 10.56 6.37 -0.30
C VAL A 288 10.75 7.46 0.75
N GLU A 289 11.95 8.01 0.92
CA GLU A 289 12.23 9.10 1.87
C GLU A 289 11.40 10.35 1.58
N SER A 290 11.25 10.72 0.30
CA SER A 290 10.41 11.85 -0.11
C SER A 290 8.95 11.65 0.29
N LYS A 291 8.41 10.45 0.07
CA LYS A 291 7.03 10.10 0.44
C LYS A 291 6.82 10.06 1.96
N ILE A 292 7.72 9.43 2.71
CA ILE A 292 7.67 9.42 4.18
C ILE A 292 7.60 10.84 4.76
N LYS A 293 8.35 11.79 4.19
CA LYS A 293 8.31 13.20 4.62
C LYS A 293 6.96 13.84 4.33
N ALA A 294 6.43 13.65 3.11
CA ALA A 294 5.13 14.20 2.70
C ALA A 294 3.95 13.59 3.50
N PHE A 295 4.09 12.36 4.00
CA PHE A 295 3.09 11.67 4.83
C PHE A 295 3.16 12.06 6.32
N ASN A 296 4.04 13.00 6.70
CA ASN A 296 4.29 13.40 8.10
C ASN A 296 4.71 12.22 9.00
N SER A 297 5.36 11.19 8.42
CA SER A 297 5.68 9.92 9.08
C SER A 297 7.08 9.86 9.70
N VAL A 298 7.88 10.93 9.56
CA VAL A 298 9.24 11.02 10.13
C VAL A 298 9.19 10.97 11.66
N ARG A 299 10.02 10.11 12.29
CA ARG A 299 10.10 9.88 13.74
C ARG A 299 8.78 9.42 14.37
N LYS A 300 7.99 8.65 13.61
CA LYS A 300 6.74 8.07 14.09
C LYS A 300 6.85 6.57 14.43
N ALA A 301 7.99 5.94 14.16
CA ALA A 301 8.21 4.55 14.56
C ALA A 301 8.28 4.42 16.09
N VAL A 302 7.74 3.29 16.59
CA VAL A 302 7.91 2.83 17.98
C VAL A 302 8.74 1.54 17.89
N VAL A 303 9.94 1.59 18.41
CA VAL A 303 10.88 0.46 18.44
C VAL A 303 10.80 -0.27 19.78
#